data_bac45f90fd9b41a953af0a2e5e9aa351
#
_entry.id   bac45f90fd9b41a953af0a2e5e9aa351
#
_cell.length_a   1.000
_cell.length_b   1.000
_cell.length_c   1.000
_cell.angle_alpha   90.00
_cell.angle_beta   90.00
_cell.angle_gamma   90.00
#
_symmetry.space_group_name_H-M   'P 1'
#
loop_
_entity.id
_entity.type
_entity.pdbx_description
1 polymer ?
#
loop_
_entity_poly.entity_id
_entity_poly.type
_entity_poly.pdbx_seq_one_letter_code
_entity_poly.pdbx_strand_id
1 'polypeptide(L)'
;DPSFPYESIDSLHYDANGNVIRYATHQIVNDSYQLVCYCDYTYNEMNLRTTRKNYNVFDGDHVLGGTYYYNYNEEGQMTDWLLEFAGIDYQKGELSYYDNGLLKEELFQTNPFTGVFENETLVEYFYDENDNLVETHEYTWSYETNEWGMNSMEFREYDEVGNCTQVMSTSASGAPQVKYVYKYDDKVLAENIYFSPNPENDFPVFPQMHNMLTSYEFWALDQNGGGLVYVLDYLLNYEQIGEIGLSASINVEEEEICLGDPITLNVEAYGGTGDYTYSWTPAELLDDAESQNPVATPTEAGEVTFTVTVDDGLETVEASVTILVKDCISVEENILNNVSIYPNPAEDFIMINSENVEFAEVIDIYGRVITASEINGETRIDMSNFANGIYYVRLHSNGETAVQKVVKN
;
A
#
# COMPACT_ATOMS: atom_id res chain seq x y z
N ASP A 1 4.69 -28.02 27.75
CA ASP A 1 5.54 -28.82 28.64
C ASP A 1 5.37 -28.26 30.04
N PRO A 2 4.77 -29.03 31.01
CA PRO A 2 4.57 -28.55 32.38
C PRO A 2 5.88 -28.35 33.18
N SER A 3 7.05 -28.53 32.57
CA SER A 3 8.34 -28.35 33.20
C SER A 3 8.93 -26.94 33.10
N PHE A 4 8.27 -26.00 32.41
CA PHE A 4 8.69 -24.59 32.31
C PHE A 4 7.49 -23.63 32.47
N PRO A 5 7.03 -23.38 33.70
CA PRO A 5 6.06 -22.32 33.95
C PRO A 5 6.82 -20.97 34.01
N TYR A 6 7.32 -20.47 32.91
CA TYR A 6 7.67 -19.05 32.84
C TYR A 6 6.38 -18.28 32.47
N GLU A 7 5.63 -17.89 33.49
CA GLU A 7 4.60 -16.85 33.28
C GLU A 7 5.35 -15.54 33.11
N SER A 8 5.16 -14.93 31.94
CA SER A 8 5.59 -13.56 31.67
C SER A 8 4.38 -12.67 31.43
N ILE A 9 4.49 -11.42 31.80
CA ILE A 9 3.52 -10.37 31.46
C ILE A 9 4.25 -9.30 30.69
N ASP A 10 3.68 -8.93 29.56
CA ASP A 10 4.13 -7.79 28.78
C ASP A 10 3.29 -6.56 29.09
N SER A 11 3.93 -5.40 29.14
CA SER A 11 3.28 -4.12 29.31
C SER A 11 3.67 -3.15 28.21
N LEU A 12 2.69 -2.36 27.75
CA LEU A 12 2.86 -1.36 26.68
C LEU A 12 2.51 0.02 27.23
N HIS A 13 3.33 0.99 26.86
CA HIS A 13 3.08 2.41 27.12
C HIS A 13 2.97 3.13 25.80
N TYR A 14 2.04 4.05 25.70
CA TYR A 14 1.71 4.76 24.47
C TYR A 14 1.92 6.27 24.62
N ASP A 15 2.24 6.94 23.53
CA ASP A 15 2.18 8.41 23.44
C ASP A 15 0.76 8.90 23.15
N ALA A 16 0.61 10.21 22.98
CA ALA A 16 -0.69 10.84 22.69
C ALA A 16 -1.23 10.53 21.27
N ASN A 17 -0.37 10.04 20.37
CA ASN A 17 -0.73 9.63 18.99
C ASN A 17 -1.06 8.13 18.90
N GLY A 18 -0.96 7.38 20.01
CA GLY A 18 -1.19 5.93 20.05
C GLY A 18 0.05 5.10 19.69
N ASN A 19 1.22 5.69 19.51
CA ASN A 19 2.45 4.94 19.26
C ASN A 19 2.97 4.29 20.54
N VAL A 20 3.44 3.04 20.45
CA VAL A 20 4.09 2.35 21.57
C VAL A 20 5.44 3.00 21.85
N ILE A 21 5.60 3.70 22.95
CA ILE A 21 6.86 4.33 23.36
C ILE A 21 7.71 3.45 24.28
N ARG A 22 7.09 2.43 24.91
CA ARG A 22 7.80 1.39 25.66
C ARG A 22 7.05 0.06 25.60
N TYR A 23 7.78 -1.00 25.35
CA TYR A 23 7.38 -2.40 25.56
C TYR A 23 8.24 -2.99 26.64
N ALA A 24 7.67 -3.65 27.65
CA ALA A 24 8.43 -4.19 28.77
C ALA A 24 7.92 -5.57 29.17
N THR A 25 8.84 -6.52 29.33
CA THR A 25 8.57 -7.90 29.74
C THR A 25 8.91 -8.08 31.21
N HIS A 26 7.96 -8.64 31.94
CA HIS A 26 8.10 -9.00 33.36
C HIS A 26 7.99 -10.51 33.51
N GLN A 27 8.83 -11.10 34.33
CA GLN A 27 8.80 -12.53 34.69
C GLN A 27 8.55 -12.71 36.17
N ILE A 28 7.96 -13.86 36.55
CA ILE A 28 7.77 -14.18 37.95
C ILE A 28 9.11 -14.62 38.54
N VAL A 29 9.59 -13.83 39.51
CA VAL A 29 10.78 -14.13 40.34
C VAL A 29 10.37 -14.01 41.79
N ASN A 30 10.52 -15.10 42.56
CA ASN A 30 10.12 -15.15 43.98
C ASN A 30 8.67 -14.68 44.24
N ASP A 31 7.72 -15.24 43.49
CA ASP A 31 6.27 -14.96 43.56
C ASP A 31 5.86 -13.48 43.25
N SER A 32 6.72 -12.74 42.58
CA SER A 32 6.42 -11.37 42.15
C SER A 32 6.89 -11.14 40.71
N TYR A 33 6.14 -10.32 39.96
CA TYR A 33 6.54 -9.89 38.61
C TYR A 33 7.70 -8.90 38.70
N GLN A 34 8.82 -9.22 38.08
CA GLN A 34 10.00 -8.38 37.99
C GLN A 34 10.29 -8.05 36.52
N LEU A 35 10.60 -6.78 36.23
CA LEU A 35 11.04 -6.33 34.94
C LEU A 35 12.37 -7.01 34.58
N VAL A 36 12.41 -7.68 33.43
CA VAL A 36 13.61 -8.40 32.94
C VAL A 36 14.21 -7.75 31.68
N CYS A 37 13.38 -7.17 30.82
CA CYS A 37 13.85 -6.40 29.68
C CYS A 37 12.78 -5.40 29.23
N TYR A 38 13.19 -4.40 28.46
CA TYR A 38 12.28 -3.49 27.82
C TYR A 38 12.92 -2.82 26.59
N CYS A 39 12.06 -2.32 25.70
CA CYS A 39 12.45 -1.53 24.55
C CYS A 39 11.80 -0.15 24.63
N ASP A 40 12.58 0.91 24.41
CA ASP A 40 12.10 2.27 24.25
C ASP A 40 12.12 2.67 22.77
N TYR A 41 11.06 3.34 22.32
CA TYR A 41 10.88 3.75 20.93
C TYR A 41 10.71 5.26 20.81
N THR A 42 11.19 5.81 19.70
CA THR A 42 10.90 7.19 19.28
C THR A 42 10.35 7.21 17.86
N TYR A 43 9.60 8.25 17.54
CA TYR A 43 8.91 8.40 16.25
C TYR A 43 9.16 9.80 15.67
N ASN A 44 9.05 9.92 14.35
CA ASN A 44 9.07 11.20 13.65
C ASN A 44 7.67 11.81 13.54
N GLU A 45 7.56 12.94 12.83
CA GLU A 45 6.28 13.65 12.61
C GLU A 45 5.27 12.84 11.76
N MET A 46 5.72 11.85 10.99
CA MET A 46 4.88 10.92 10.22
C MET A 46 4.47 9.68 11.03
N ASN A 47 4.73 9.64 12.35
CA ASN A 47 4.54 8.48 13.23
C ASN A 47 5.36 7.24 12.81
N LEU A 48 6.43 7.41 12.06
CA LEU A 48 7.36 6.33 11.72
C LEU A 48 8.44 6.20 12.80
N ARG A 49 8.75 4.97 13.20
CA ARG A 49 9.73 4.68 14.25
C ARG A 49 11.13 5.13 13.83
N THR A 50 11.77 5.99 14.61
CA THR A 50 13.12 6.48 14.33
C THR A 50 14.20 5.80 15.16
N THR A 51 13.85 5.34 16.37
CA THR A 51 14.78 4.54 17.17
C THR A 51 14.07 3.45 17.94
N ARG A 52 14.83 2.36 18.23
CA ARG A 52 14.49 1.32 19.19
C ARG A 52 15.71 1.09 20.07
N LYS A 53 15.57 1.23 21.40
CA LYS A 53 16.62 0.96 22.37
C LYS A 53 16.23 -0.25 23.22
N ASN A 54 17.03 -1.30 23.16
CA ASN A 54 16.81 -2.55 23.89
C ASN A 54 17.57 -2.52 25.21
N TYR A 55 16.90 -2.79 26.30
CA TYR A 55 17.48 -2.85 27.64
C TYR A 55 17.24 -4.20 28.30
N ASN A 56 18.27 -4.75 28.91
CA ASN A 56 18.16 -5.87 29.85
C ASN A 56 18.24 -5.35 31.28
N VAL A 57 17.55 -6.01 32.21
CA VAL A 57 17.52 -5.62 33.62
C VAL A 57 18.11 -6.75 34.44
N PHE A 58 19.21 -6.47 35.16
CA PHE A 58 19.91 -7.42 36.03
C PHE A 58 20.06 -6.80 37.42
N ASP A 59 19.49 -7.45 38.42
CA ASP A 59 19.54 -7.00 39.83
C ASP A 59 19.12 -5.52 40.03
N GLY A 60 18.20 -5.04 39.18
CA GLY A 60 17.71 -3.64 39.16
C GLY A 60 18.58 -2.67 38.34
N ASP A 61 19.70 -3.09 37.81
CA ASP A 61 20.51 -2.31 36.89
C ASP A 61 19.98 -2.45 35.43
N HIS A 62 19.82 -1.33 34.77
CA HIS A 62 19.31 -1.25 33.37
C HIS A 62 20.51 -1.17 32.42
N VAL A 63 20.75 -2.23 31.67
CA VAL A 63 21.88 -2.33 30.74
C VAL A 63 21.40 -2.20 29.31
N LEU A 64 21.87 -1.17 28.58
CA LEU A 64 21.59 -0.98 27.16
C LEU A 64 22.23 -2.13 26.37
N GLY A 65 21.42 -2.93 25.69
CA GLY A 65 21.84 -4.01 24.80
C GLY A 65 22.20 -3.49 23.41
N GLY A 66 21.46 -2.52 22.89
CA GLY A 66 21.72 -1.92 21.58
C GLY A 66 20.69 -0.87 21.21
N THR A 67 21.03 -0.06 20.22
CA THR A 67 20.14 0.95 19.64
C THR A 67 20.00 0.72 18.14
N TYR A 68 18.77 0.55 17.67
CA TYR A 68 18.44 0.61 16.25
C TYR A 68 18.05 2.03 15.86
N TYR A 69 18.51 2.47 14.72
CA TYR A 69 18.16 3.72 14.07
C TYR A 69 17.51 3.39 12.72
N TYR A 70 16.40 4.05 12.37
CA TYR A 70 15.64 3.81 11.14
C TYR A 70 15.52 5.10 10.36
N ASN A 71 15.80 5.05 9.05
CA ASN A 71 15.67 6.17 8.13
C ASN A 71 14.59 5.86 7.09
N TYR A 72 13.95 6.92 6.60
CA TYR A 72 12.82 6.83 5.67
C TYR A 72 12.96 7.89 4.57
N ASN A 73 12.44 7.58 3.39
CA ASN A 73 12.28 8.55 2.31
C ASN A 73 11.04 9.46 2.54
N GLU A 74 10.78 10.36 1.59
CA GLU A 74 9.65 11.31 1.68
C GLU A 74 8.28 10.62 1.60
N GLU A 75 8.21 9.44 0.99
CA GLU A 75 7.02 8.59 0.88
C GLU A 75 6.78 7.74 2.14
N GLY A 76 7.68 7.79 3.13
CA GLY A 76 7.56 7.03 4.37
C GLY A 76 8.08 5.60 4.30
N GLN A 77 8.73 5.20 3.21
CA GLN A 77 9.36 3.90 3.07
C GLN A 77 10.71 3.89 3.77
N MET A 78 11.01 2.82 4.52
CA MET A 78 12.30 2.66 5.20
C MET A 78 13.41 2.48 4.17
N THR A 79 14.43 3.34 4.19
CA THR A 79 15.58 3.25 3.28
C THR A 79 16.72 2.44 3.86
N ASP A 80 16.91 2.54 5.15
CA ASP A 80 17.97 1.84 5.86
C ASP A 80 17.70 1.80 7.37
N TRP A 81 18.37 0.87 8.04
CA TRP A 81 18.46 0.82 9.47
C TRP A 81 19.90 0.52 9.92
N LEU A 82 20.25 0.94 11.12
CA LEU A 82 21.55 0.73 11.74
C LEU A 82 21.38 0.22 13.17
N LEU A 83 22.06 -0.85 13.53
CA LEU A 83 22.22 -1.31 14.92
C LEU A 83 23.57 -0.85 15.46
N GLU A 84 23.52 0.00 16.47
CA GLU A 84 24.66 0.33 17.33
C GLU A 84 24.67 -0.62 18.55
N PHE A 85 25.79 -1.28 18.79
CA PHE A 85 26.02 -2.11 19.95
C PHE A 85 27.32 -1.67 20.65
N ALA A 86 27.23 -1.36 21.93
CA ALA A 86 28.37 -0.91 22.76
C ALA A 86 29.13 0.31 22.20
N GLY A 87 28.43 1.21 21.50
CA GLY A 87 29.01 2.41 20.87
C GLY A 87 29.72 2.14 19.54
N ILE A 88 29.45 1.00 18.93
CA ILE A 88 29.99 0.60 17.63
C ILE A 88 28.83 0.30 16.70
N ASP A 89 28.84 0.87 15.50
CA ASP A 89 27.93 0.49 14.42
C ASP A 89 28.19 -0.97 14.02
N TYR A 90 27.28 -1.85 14.38
CA TYR A 90 27.51 -3.28 14.31
C TYR A 90 26.87 -3.95 13.10
N GLN A 91 25.61 -3.64 12.83
CA GLN A 91 24.86 -4.16 11.68
C GLN A 91 24.08 -3.04 11.01
N LYS A 92 23.84 -3.15 9.72
CA LYS A 92 22.92 -2.29 8.98
C LYS A 92 22.17 -3.08 7.92
N GLY A 93 20.98 -2.58 7.57
CA GLY A 93 20.22 -3.00 6.41
C GLY A 93 19.99 -1.84 5.47
N GLU A 94 20.04 -2.10 4.17
CA GLU A 94 19.68 -1.14 3.11
C GLU A 94 18.53 -1.74 2.31
N LEU A 95 17.47 -0.96 2.09
CA LEU A 95 16.25 -1.40 1.42
C LEU A 95 16.07 -0.66 0.10
N SER A 96 15.64 -1.37 -0.93
CA SER A 96 15.24 -0.79 -2.22
C SER A 96 13.84 -1.23 -2.61
N TYR A 97 13.17 -0.43 -3.44
CA TYR A 97 11.76 -0.60 -3.78
C TYR A 97 11.55 -0.65 -5.29
N TYR A 98 10.50 -1.31 -5.73
CA TYR A 98 9.96 -1.20 -7.07
C TYR A 98 9.28 0.17 -7.27
N ASP A 99 9.01 0.54 -8.54
CA ASP A 99 8.34 1.81 -8.87
C ASP A 99 6.91 1.92 -8.27
N ASN A 100 6.25 0.80 -7.99
CA ASN A 100 4.95 0.74 -7.33
C ASN A 100 5.04 0.79 -5.78
N GLY A 101 6.23 0.95 -5.22
CA GLY A 101 6.45 1.11 -3.78
C GLY A 101 6.61 -0.19 -2.99
N LEU A 102 6.53 -1.36 -3.63
CA LEU A 102 6.77 -2.64 -2.98
C LEU A 102 8.26 -2.87 -2.74
N LEU A 103 8.61 -3.51 -1.62
CA LEU A 103 9.99 -3.84 -1.27
C LEU A 103 10.61 -4.77 -2.33
N LYS A 104 11.77 -4.40 -2.86
CA LYS A 104 12.45 -5.12 -3.92
C LYS A 104 13.63 -5.95 -3.40
N GLU A 105 14.47 -5.32 -2.61
CA GLU A 105 15.70 -5.93 -2.09
C GLU A 105 15.98 -5.43 -0.69
N GLU A 106 16.56 -6.26 0.15
CA GLU A 106 17.12 -5.91 1.45
C GLU A 106 18.53 -6.47 1.57
N LEU A 107 19.51 -5.58 1.77
CA LEU A 107 20.92 -5.90 1.93
C LEU A 107 21.31 -5.78 3.41
N PHE A 108 21.70 -6.88 4.02
CA PHE A 108 22.25 -6.93 5.37
C PHE A 108 23.78 -6.92 5.34
N GLN A 109 24.38 -6.09 6.18
CA GLN A 109 25.82 -5.97 6.33
C GLN A 109 26.20 -5.94 7.80
N THR A 110 27.33 -6.55 8.13
CA THR A 110 27.87 -6.62 9.49
C THR A 110 29.25 -5.97 9.53
N ASN A 111 29.53 -5.22 10.59
CA ASN A 111 30.86 -4.69 10.87
C ASN A 111 31.53 -5.62 11.92
N PRO A 112 32.56 -6.41 11.54
CA PRO A 112 33.26 -7.30 12.44
C PRO A 112 34.26 -6.54 13.34
N PHE A 113 33.87 -5.38 13.86
CA PHE A 113 34.66 -4.48 14.70
C PHE A 113 35.89 -3.84 14.00
N THR A 114 35.89 -3.84 12.68
CA THR A 114 36.96 -3.23 11.84
C THR A 114 36.66 -1.79 11.47
N GLY A 115 35.44 -1.33 11.68
CA GLY A 115 34.94 -0.03 11.22
C GLY A 115 34.50 -0.02 9.76
N VAL A 116 34.48 -1.20 9.10
CA VAL A 116 34.01 -1.37 7.73
C VAL A 116 32.90 -2.40 7.72
N PHE A 117 31.77 -2.07 7.08
CA PHE A 117 30.68 -2.99 6.85
C PHE A 117 31.03 -3.97 5.73
N GLU A 118 30.73 -5.23 5.95
CA GLU A 118 30.92 -6.33 5.02
C GLU A 118 29.55 -6.94 4.68
N ASN A 119 29.35 -7.35 3.44
CA ASN A 119 28.12 -7.98 3.00
C ASN A 119 27.92 -9.31 3.73
N GLU A 120 26.66 -9.59 4.10
CA GLU A 120 26.29 -10.81 4.82
C GLU A 120 25.18 -11.55 4.09
N THR A 121 24.02 -10.90 3.95
CA THR A 121 22.82 -11.47 3.32
C THR A 121 22.18 -10.47 2.39
N LEU A 122 21.66 -10.95 1.26
CA LEU A 122 20.80 -10.20 0.35
C LEU A 122 19.50 -10.98 0.20
N VAL A 123 18.37 -10.30 0.34
CA VAL A 123 17.03 -10.87 0.09
C VAL A 123 16.37 -10.11 -1.03
N GLU A 124 15.86 -10.83 -2.02
CA GLU A 124 15.06 -10.31 -3.13
C GLU A 124 13.60 -10.73 -2.95
N TYR A 125 12.65 -9.84 -3.28
CA TYR A 125 11.21 -10.02 -3.10
C TYR A 125 10.51 -9.93 -4.44
N PHE A 126 9.58 -10.87 -4.71
CA PHE A 126 8.83 -10.97 -5.96
C PHE A 126 7.33 -11.05 -5.68
N TYR A 127 6.53 -10.32 -6.45
CA TYR A 127 5.09 -10.15 -6.24
C TYR A 127 4.30 -10.60 -7.47
N ASP A 128 3.05 -10.98 -7.25
CA ASP A 128 2.09 -11.24 -8.31
C ASP A 128 1.40 -9.95 -8.80
N GLU A 129 0.43 -10.09 -9.72
CA GLU A 129 -0.35 -8.97 -10.26
C GLU A 129 -1.30 -8.30 -9.26
N ASN A 130 -1.53 -8.92 -8.10
CA ASN A 130 -2.35 -8.39 -7.00
C ASN A 130 -1.48 -7.86 -5.84
N ASP A 131 -0.18 -7.63 -6.08
CA ASP A 131 0.80 -7.18 -5.10
C ASP A 131 1.02 -8.15 -3.92
N ASN A 132 0.63 -9.44 -4.05
CA ASN A 132 0.95 -10.45 -3.07
C ASN A 132 2.41 -10.90 -3.22
N LEU A 133 3.15 -10.99 -2.11
CA LEU A 133 4.51 -11.51 -2.09
C LEU A 133 4.51 -13.02 -2.35
N VAL A 134 4.89 -13.45 -3.55
CA VAL A 134 4.83 -14.88 -3.97
C VAL A 134 6.14 -15.61 -3.83
N GLU A 135 7.27 -14.91 -3.87
CA GLU A 135 8.59 -15.55 -3.82
C GLU A 135 9.61 -14.64 -3.13
N THR A 136 10.53 -15.23 -2.36
CA THR A 136 11.74 -14.54 -1.87
C THR A 136 12.97 -15.38 -2.17
N HIS A 137 14.06 -14.72 -2.54
CA HIS A 137 15.37 -15.34 -2.72
C HIS A 137 16.33 -14.79 -1.69
N GLU A 138 16.98 -15.67 -0.95
CA GLU A 138 18.01 -15.32 0.01
C GLU A 138 19.38 -15.75 -0.49
N TYR A 139 20.33 -14.83 -0.44
CA TYR A 139 21.73 -15.05 -0.83
C TYR A 139 22.64 -14.76 0.34
N THR A 140 23.69 -15.55 0.47
CA THR A 140 24.76 -15.33 1.44
C THR A 140 26.03 -14.89 0.71
N TRP A 141 26.73 -13.92 1.25
CA TRP A 141 28.01 -13.45 0.71
C TRP A 141 29.14 -14.44 1.00
N SER A 142 29.91 -14.79 -0.03
CA SER A 142 31.11 -15.62 0.12
C SER A 142 32.37 -14.74 0.13
N TYR A 143 33.03 -14.66 1.25
CA TYR A 143 34.31 -13.93 1.38
C TYR A 143 35.46 -14.59 0.64
N GLU A 144 35.37 -15.87 0.30
CA GLU A 144 36.39 -16.59 -0.46
C GLU A 144 36.35 -16.23 -1.95
N THR A 145 35.14 -16.15 -2.53
CA THR A 145 34.94 -15.89 -3.96
C THR A 145 34.63 -14.42 -4.25
N ASN A 146 34.21 -13.64 -3.27
CA ASN A 146 33.63 -12.30 -3.39
C ASN A 146 32.39 -12.29 -4.31
N GLU A 147 31.53 -13.28 -4.14
CA GLU A 147 30.30 -13.44 -4.92
C GLU A 147 29.13 -13.81 -4.00
N TRP A 148 27.91 -13.47 -4.44
CA TRP A 148 26.67 -13.92 -3.82
C TRP A 148 26.39 -15.38 -4.19
N GLY A 149 26.17 -16.22 -3.20
CA GLY A 149 25.68 -17.58 -3.36
C GLY A 149 24.23 -17.69 -2.89
N MET A 150 23.34 -18.24 -3.75
CA MET A 150 21.97 -18.51 -3.34
C MET A 150 21.97 -19.48 -2.17
N ASN A 151 21.22 -19.14 -1.11
CA ASN A 151 21.06 -19.93 0.10
C ASN A 151 19.73 -20.67 0.11
N SER A 152 18.62 -19.92 -0.04
CA SER A 152 17.27 -20.46 0.02
C SER A 152 16.31 -19.67 -0.88
N MET A 153 15.18 -20.29 -1.15
CA MET A 153 14.02 -19.66 -1.77
C MET A 153 12.79 -19.97 -0.94
N GLU A 154 11.87 -19.02 -0.84
CA GLU A 154 10.57 -19.23 -0.21
C GLU A 154 9.47 -18.89 -1.19
N PHE A 155 8.45 -19.74 -1.25
CA PHE A 155 7.30 -19.63 -2.14
C PHE A 155 6.03 -19.52 -1.32
N ARG A 156 5.11 -18.64 -1.72
CA ARG A 156 3.82 -18.43 -1.07
C ARG A 156 2.68 -18.65 -2.06
N GLU A 157 1.61 -19.24 -1.56
CA GLU A 157 0.35 -19.44 -2.29
C GLU A 157 -0.77 -18.71 -1.54
N TYR A 158 -1.70 -18.14 -2.30
CA TYR A 158 -2.82 -17.35 -1.76
C TYR A 158 -4.16 -17.91 -2.24
N ASP A 159 -5.21 -17.71 -1.46
CA ASP A 159 -6.57 -17.93 -1.90
C ASP A 159 -7.14 -16.71 -2.65
N GLU A 160 -8.40 -16.80 -3.11
CA GLU A 160 -9.06 -15.78 -3.92
C GLU A 160 -9.30 -14.45 -3.15
N VAL A 161 -9.26 -14.47 -1.82
CA VAL A 161 -9.47 -13.29 -0.97
C VAL A 161 -8.16 -12.73 -0.38
N GLY A 162 -7.01 -13.31 -0.75
CA GLY A 162 -5.70 -12.80 -0.37
C GLY A 162 -5.12 -13.38 0.93
N ASN A 163 -5.69 -14.47 1.48
CA ASN A 163 -5.03 -15.19 2.56
C ASN A 163 -3.87 -16.02 2.04
N CYS A 164 -2.69 -15.93 2.66
CA CYS A 164 -1.58 -16.82 2.39
C CYS A 164 -1.91 -18.24 2.88
N THR A 165 -2.16 -19.18 1.98
CA THR A 165 -2.58 -20.55 2.32
C THR A 165 -1.40 -21.49 2.52
N GLN A 166 -0.25 -21.18 1.91
CA GLN A 166 0.96 -21.99 2.04
C GLN A 166 2.21 -21.15 1.97
N VAL A 167 3.20 -21.51 2.77
CA VAL A 167 4.58 -21.04 2.65
C VAL A 167 5.49 -22.25 2.55
N MET A 168 6.35 -22.32 1.56
CA MET A 168 7.31 -23.39 1.36
C MET A 168 8.72 -22.84 1.17
N SER A 169 9.63 -23.21 2.04
CA SER A 169 11.06 -22.91 1.93
C SER A 169 11.80 -24.06 1.26
N THR A 170 12.75 -23.72 0.38
CA THR A 170 13.60 -24.67 -0.33
C THR A 170 15.07 -24.28 -0.17
N SER A 171 15.97 -25.24 -0.35
CA SER A 171 17.40 -24.96 -0.50
C SER A 171 17.68 -24.28 -1.86
N ALA A 172 18.91 -23.80 -2.05
CA ALA A 172 19.40 -23.27 -3.32
C ALA A 172 19.21 -24.22 -4.53
N SER A 173 19.15 -25.52 -4.30
CA SER A 173 18.90 -26.52 -5.35
C SER A 173 17.42 -26.77 -5.63
N GLY A 174 16.53 -26.10 -4.94
CA GLY A 174 15.07 -26.28 -5.03
C GLY A 174 14.55 -27.46 -4.20
N ALA A 175 15.38 -28.08 -3.36
CA ALA A 175 14.92 -29.16 -2.49
C ALA A 175 14.10 -28.60 -1.33
N PRO A 176 12.85 -29.05 -1.11
CA PRO A 176 11.99 -28.57 -0.02
C PRO A 176 12.65 -28.79 1.35
N GLN A 177 12.57 -27.80 2.20
CA GLN A 177 13.14 -27.81 3.56
C GLN A 177 12.04 -27.77 4.62
N VAL A 178 11.13 -26.78 4.48
CA VAL A 178 10.04 -26.51 5.42
C VAL A 178 8.80 -26.14 4.61
N LYS A 179 7.65 -26.53 5.13
CA LYS A 179 6.36 -26.11 4.60
C LYS A 179 5.39 -25.82 5.75
N TYR A 180 4.70 -24.69 5.63
CA TYR A 180 3.54 -24.32 6.45
C TYR A 180 2.29 -24.33 5.58
N VAL A 181 1.19 -24.86 6.10
CA VAL A 181 -0.13 -24.79 5.48
C VAL A 181 -1.08 -24.14 6.48
N TYR A 182 -1.67 -23.03 6.09
CA TYR A 182 -2.50 -22.17 6.93
C TYR A 182 -3.99 -22.41 6.67
N LYS A 183 -4.80 -22.32 7.72
CA LYS A 183 -6.25 -22.46 7.66
C LYS A 183 -6.90 -21.26 8.35
N TYR A 184 -7.93 -20.73 7.73
CA TYR A 184 -8.59 -19.48 8.13
C TYR A 184 -10.07 -19.72 8.47
N ASP A 185 -10.63 -18.88 9.32
CA ASP A 185 -12.08 -18.73 9.48
C ASP A 185 -12.55 -17.64 8.51
N ASP A 186 -13.32 -18.02 7.49
CA ASP A 186 -13.82 -17.14 6.44
C ASP A 186 -14.88 -16.12 6.92
N LYS A 187 -15.32 -16.22 8.18
CA LYS A 187 -16.32 -15.35 8.78
C LYS A 187 -15.74 -14.23 9.64
N VAL A 188 -14.46 -14.30 9.98
CA VAL A 188 -13.80 -13.34 10.85
C VAL A 188 -12.62 -12.71 10.11
N LEU A 189 -12.67 -11.38 9.92
CA LEU A 189 -11.56 -10.64 9.31
C LEU A 189 -10.37 -10.55 10.29
N ALA A 190 -9.16 -10.62 9.76
CA ALA A 190 -7.93 -10.54 10.53
C ALA A 190 -7.81 -9.22 11.31
N GLU A 191 -8.31 -8.12 10.77
CA GLU A 191 -8.32 -6.80 11.42
C GLU A 191 -9.12 -6.74 12.72
N ASN A 192 -10.07 -7.67 12.91
CA ASN A 192 -10.87 -7.80 14.14
C ASN A 192 -10.17 -8.62 15.22
N ILE A 193 -8.95 -9.12 14.96
CA ILE A 193 -8.17 -9.87 15.91
C ILE A 193 -7.17 -8.94 16.57
N TYR A 194 -7.31 -8.79 17.87
CA TYR A 194 -6.28 -8.12 18.67
C TYR A 194 -5.10 -9.06 18.82
N PHE A 195 -4.08 -8.87 18.01
CA PHE A 195 -2.76 -9.39 18.32
C PHE A 195 -2.11 -8.44 19.31
N SER A 196 -1.65 -8.96 20.43
CA SER A 196 -0.77 -8.15 21.28
C SER A 196 0.39 -7.67 20.40
N PRO A 197 0.54 -6.36 20.18
CA PRO A 197 1.60 -5.87 19.34
C PRO A 197 2.92 -6.35 19.94
N ASN A 198 3.66 -7.18 19.21
CA ASN A 198 5.05 -7.46 19.56
C ASN A 198 5.91 -6.45 18.79
N PRO A 199 6.26 -5.32 19.40
CA PRO A 199 7.06 -4.29 18.75
C PRO A 199 8.53 -4.72 18.54
N GLU A 200 8.92 -5.90 19.00
CA GLU A 200 10.24 -6.47 18.73
C GLU A 200 10.34 -7.06 17.33
N ASN A 201 9.21 -7.39 16.71
CA ASN A 201 9.18 -7.83 15.33
C ASN A 201 8.95 -6.60 14.43
N ASP A 202 10.03 -6.10 13.87
CA ASP A 202 9.98 -5.04 12.86
C ASP A 202 9.35 -5.54 11.54
N PHE A 203 9.19 -6.88 11.41
CA PHE A 203 8.54 -7.56 10.29
C PHE A 203 7.40 -8.44 10.80
N PRO A 204 6.26 -8.51 10.11
CA PRO A 204 5.18 -9.40 10.50
C PRO A 204 5.64 -10.86 10.44
N VAL A 205 5.61 -11.54 11.58
CA VAL A 205 5.92 -12.98 11.68
C VAL A 205 4.86 -13.84 11.01
N PHE A 206 3.65 -13.27 10.84
CA PHE A 206 2.53 -13.97 10.24
C PHE A 206 2.46 -13.71 8.74
N PRO A 207 2.04 -14.72 7.96
CA PRO A 207 1.77 -14.51 6.55
C PRO A 207 0.70 -13.45 6.34
N GLN A 208 0.68 -12.84 5.15
CA GLN A 208 -0.41 -11.95 4.76
C GLN A 208 -1.73 -12.71 4.89
N MET A 209 -2.69 -12.15 5.62
CA MET A 209 -3.99 -12.78 5.89
C MET A 209 -5.10 -11.74 5.85
N HIS A 210 -6.17 -12.08 5.15
CA HIS A 210 -7.42 -11.33 5.12
C HIS A 210 -8.36 -11.79 6.23
N ASN A 211 -8.40 -13.08 6.50
CA ASN A 211 -9.24 -13.69 7.52
C ASN A 211 -8.45 -14.19 8.73
N MET A 212 -9.16 -14.51 9.79
CA MET A 212 -8.60 -15.03 11.04
C MET A 212 -7.93 -16.38 10.83
N LEU A 213 -6.61 -16.44 11.12
CA LEU A 213 -5.85 -17.69 11.11
C LEU A 213 -6.30 -18.59 12.26
N THR A 214 -6.78 -19.79 11.97
CA THR A 214 -7.28 -20.75 12.98
C THR A 214 -6.26 -21.82 13.32
N SER A 215 -5.49 -22.26 12.37
CA SER A 215 -4.44 -23.26 12.56
C SER A 215 -3.43 -23.24 11.45
N TYR A 216 -2.27 -23.84 11.68
CA TYR A 216 -1.34 -24.17 10.61
C TYR A 216 -0.67 -25.52 10.85
N GLU A 217 -0.39 -26.23 9.75
CA GLU A 217 0.38 -27.47 9.71
C GLU A 217 1.85 -27.13 9.47
N PHE A 218 2.73 -27.79 10.21
CA PHE A 218 4.18 -27.69 10.03
C PHE A 218 4.74 -28.99 9.47
N TRP A 219 5.45 -28.89 8.35
CA TRP A 219 6.14 -29.97 7.65
C TRP A 219 7.62 -29.66 7.58
N ALA A 220 8.47 -30.63 7.88
CA ALA A 220 9.92 -30.46 7.81
C ALA A 220 10.56 -31.57 6.96
N LEU A 221 11.80 -31.34 6.51
CA LEU A 221 12.55 -32.32 5.73
C LEU A 221 12.81 -33.57 6.60
N ASP A 222 12.49 -34.75 6.07
CA ASP A 222 12.87 -36.01 6.66
C ASP A 222 14.40 -36.12 6.73
N GLN A 223 14.92 -36.43 7.93
CA GLN A 223 16.36 -36.56 8.16
C GLN A 223 17.03 -37.65 7.31
N ASN A 224 16.24 -38.55 6.71
CA ASN A 224 16.70 -39.58 5.78
C ASN A 224 16.63 -39.17 4.31
N GLY A 225 16.26 -37.91 4.00
CA GLY A 225 16.20 -37.37 2.64
C GLY A 225 14.99 -37.79 1.83
N GLY A 226 13.91 -38.26 2.48
CA GLY A 226 12.68 -38.77 1.85
C GLY A 226 11.66 -37.69 1.41
N GLY A 227 11.98 -36.41 1.55
CA GLY A 227 11.07 -35.29 1.30
C GLY A 227 10.49 -34.73 2.59
N LEU A 228 9.46 -33.87 2.46
CA LEU A 228 8.78 -33.28 3.62
C LEU A 228 7.92 -34.31 4.34
N VAL A 229 8.02 -34.35 5.65
CA VAL A 229 7.16 -35.13 6.54
C VAL A 229 6.38 -34.20 7.44
N TYR A 230 5.13 -34.56 7.70
CA TYR A 230 4.29 -33.86 8.67
C TYR A 230 4.91 -33.96 10.06
N VAL A 231 4.98 -32.86 10.77
CA VAL A 231 5.55 -32.77 12.12
C VAL A 231 4.44 -32.58 13.16
N LEU A 232 3.64 -31.52 13.01
CA LEU A 232 2.58 -31.18 13.96
C LEU A 232 1.62 -30.13 13.38
N ASP A 233 0.46 -30.00 14.05
CA ASP A 233 -0.48 -28.91 13.88
C ASP A 233 -0.34 -27.92 15.04
N TYR A 234 -0.45 -26.64 14.72
CA TYR A 234 -0.70 -25.59 15.69
C TYR A 234 -2.16 -25.16 15.60
N LEU A 235 -2.89 -25.23 16.73
CA LEU A 235 -4.22 -24.67 16.86
C LEU A 235 -4.10 -23.32 17.56
N LEU A 236 -4.65 -22.29 16.95
CA LEU A 236 -4.74 -20.97 17.55
C LEU A 236 -6.07 -20.86 18.30
N ASN A 237 -6.00 -20.60 19.60
CA ASN A 237 -7.17 -20.37 20.41
C ASN A 237 -7.29 -18.87 20.65
N TYR A 238 -8.41 -18.31 20.20
CA TYR A 238 -8.77 -16.92 20.43
C TYR A 238 -9.82 -16.87 21.53
N GLU A 239 -9.61 -15.98 22.50
CA GLU A 239 -10.63 -15.66 23.49
C GLU A 239 -11.36 -14.41 23.00
N GLN A 240 -12.67 -14.48 22.91
CA GLN A 240 -13.49 -13.32 22.60
C GLN A 240 -13.48 -12.35 23.78
N ILE A 241 -12.83 -11.20 23.61
CA ILE A 241 -12.70 -10.15 24.64
C ILE A 241 -13.88 -9.17 24.53
N GLY A 242 -15.10 -9.66 24.53
CA GLY A 242 -16.31 -8.87 24.36
C GLY A 242 -17.17 -9.37 23.21
N GLU A 243 -18.32 -8.76 23.02
CA GLU A 243 -19.11 -8.96 21.81
C GLU A 243 -18.41 -8.19 20.67
N ILE A 244 -18.19 -8.85 19.54
CA ILE A 244 -17.79 -8.15 18.31
C ILE A 244 -19.03 -7.37 17.88
N GLY A 245 -19.08 -6.09 18.18
CA GLY A 245 -20.16 -5.21 17.74
C GLY A 245 -20.30 -5.23 16.22
N LEU A 246 -21.51 -5.02 15.73
CA LEU A 246 -21.76 -4.87 14.30
C LEU A 246 -20.94 -3.70 13.75
N SER A 247 -20.25 -3.91 12.64
CA SER A 247 -19.44 -2.89 11.95
C SER A 247 -19.66 -2.99 10.45
N ALA A 248 -19.48 -1.87 9.74
CA ALA A 248 -19.61 -1.81 8.29
C ALA A 248 -18.64 -0.77 7.69
N SER A 249 -18.14 -1.08 6.51
CA SER A 249 -17.36 -0.16 5.68
C SER A 249 -17.85 -0.20 4.23
N ILE A 250 -17.58 0.88 3.46
CA ILE A 250 -17.91 0.96 2.04
C ILE A 250 -16.61 1.13 1.26
N ASN A 251 -16.39 0.24 0.30
CA ASN A 251 -15.28 0.32 -0.65
C ASN A 251 -15.80 0.69 -2.03
N VAL A 252 -15.13 1.59 -2.73
CA VAL A 252 -15.40 2.02 -4.09
C VAL A 252 -14.11 1.98 -4.91
N GLU A 253 -14.23 1.69 -6.20
CA GLU A 253 -13.05 1.67 -7.09
C GLU A 253 -12.50 3.09 -7.34
N GLU A 254 -13.40 4.09 -7.43
CA GLU A 254 -13.06 5.48 -7.67
C GLU A 254 -13.94 6.40 -6.82
N GLU A 255 -13.39 7.47 -6.27
CA GLU A 255 -14.14 8.49 -5.54
C GLU A 255 -14.63 9.63 -6.45
N GLU A 256 -14.22 9.65 -7.72
CA GLU A 256 -14.60 10.64 -8.73
C GLU A 256 -15.13 9.93 -9.99
N ILE A 257 -16.34 10.29 -10.42
CA ILE A 257 -16.97 9.75 -11.64
C ILE A 257 -17.55 10.85 -12.50
N CYS A 258 -17.84 10.54 -13.78
CA CYS A 258 -18.58 11.45 -14.64
C CYS A 258 -20.09 11.33 -14.42
N LEU A 259 -20.81 12.42 -14.67
CA LEU A 259 -22.26 12.46 -14.57
C LEU A 259 -22.91 11.41 -15.47
N GLY A 260 -23.69 10.53 -14.88
CA GLY A 260 -24.38 9.42 -15.55
C GLY A 260 -23.58 8.14 -15.66
N ASP A 261 -22.31 8.11 -15.24
CA ASP A 261 -21.55 6.87 -15.14
C ASP A 261 -22.00 6.08 -13.92
N PRO A 262 -22.10 4.75 -14.02
CA PRO A 262 -22.44 3.89 -12.90
C PRO A 262 -21.22 3.63 -12.02
N ILE A 263 -21.43 3.52 -10.71
CA ILE A 263 -20.42 3.10 -9.74
C ILE A 263 -21.01 2.05 -8.81
N THR A 264 -20.25 0.98 -8.53
CA THR A 264 -20.64 -0.05 -7.57
C THR A 264 -20.18 0.35 -6.17
N LEU A 265 -21.10 0.30 -5.21
CA LEU A 265 -20.84 0.54 -3.80
C LEU A 265 -20.69 -0.81 -3.10
N ASN A 266 -19.47 -1.18 -2.72
CA ASN A 266 -19.22 -2.49 -2.09
C ASN A 266 -19.23 -2.33 -0.58
N VAL A 267 -20.16 -3.01 0.13
CA VAL A 267 -20.23 -3.03 1.59
C VAL A 267 -19.61 -4.29 2.15
N GLU A 268 -18.69 -4.10 3.07
CA GLU A 268 -18.19 -5.14 3.97
C GLU A 268 -18.80 -4.92 5.35
N ALA A 269 -19.60 -5.90 5.81
CA ALA A 269 -20.19 -5.93 7.14
C ALA A 269 -19.65 -7.12 7.92
N TYR A 270 -19.33 -6.91 9.20
CA TYR A 270 -18.76 -7.95 10.05
C TYR A 270 -19.15 -7.74 11.52
N GLY A 271 -19.06 -8.80 12.32
CA GLY A 271 -19.50 -8.82 13.71
C GLY A 271 -21.00 -9.03 13.87
N GLY A 272 -21.54 -8.76 15.03
CA GLY A 272 -22.94 -8.99 15.32
C GLY A 272 -23.37 -10.46 15.17
N THR A 273 -24.57 -10.69 14.63
CA THR A 273 -25.14 -12.04 14.44
C THR A 273 -24.64 -12.76 13.17
N GLY A 274 -24.06 -12.03 12.22
CA GLY A 274 -23.59 -12.52 10.92
C GLY A 274 -24.66 -12.61 9.83
N ASP A 275 -25.93 -12.36 10.15
CA ASP A 275 -27.03 -12.27 9.18
C ASP A 275 -27.37 -10.78 8.97
N TYR A 276 -27.01 -10.21 7.81
CA TYR A 276 -27.15 -8.78 7.58
C TYR A 276 -28.23 -8.43 6.57
N THR A 277 -28.92 -7.33 6.84
CA THR A 277 -29.78 -6.62 5.89
C THR A 277 -29.25 -5.21 5.66
N TYR A 278 -29.48 -4.68 4.47
CA TYR A 278 -28.92 -3.42 4.01
C TYR A 278 -30.03 -2.44 3.67
N SER A 279 -29.83 -1.16 3.94
CA SER A 279 -30.73 -0.09 3.51
C SER A 279 -29.94 1.14 3.18
N TRP A 280 -30.01 1.56 1.92
CA TRP A 280 -29.20 2.65 1.39
C TRP A 280 -29.98 3.94 1.19
N THR A 281 -29.28 5.05 1.35
CA THR A 281 -29.77 6.39 1.01
C THR A 281 -28.68 7.19 0.28
N PRO A 282 -29.05 7.96 -0.79
CA PRO A 282 -30.39 8.12 -1.38
C PRO A 282 -30.78 6.93 -2.27
N ALA A 283 -31.95 6.32 -2.04
CA ALA A 283 -32.40 5.11 -2.72
C ALA A 283 -32.71 5.34 -4.21
N GLU A 284 -33.13 6.55 -4.58
CA GLU A 284 -33.49 6.92 -5.96
C GLU A 284 -32.34 6.95 -6.95
N LEU A 285 -31.10 6.94 -6.46
CA LEU A 285 -29.90 6.90 -7.30
C LEU A 285 -29.31 5.50 -7.46
N LEU A 286 -29.96 4.48 -6.86
CA LEU A 286 -29.48 3.09 -6.79
C LEU A 286 -30.41 2.17 -7.59
N ASP A 287 -29.83 1.12 -8.15
CA ASP A 287 -30.58 0.04 -8.81
C ASP A 287 -31.36 -0.83 -7.80
N ASP A 288 -30.78 -1.09 -6.64
CA ASP A 288 -31.39 -1.83 -5.51
C ASP A 288 -30.86 -1.30 -4.17
N ALA A 289 -31.67 -0.54 -3.45
CA ALA A 289 -31.30 0.07 -2.17
C ALA A 289 -31.25 -0.93 -1.00
N GLU A 290 -31.61 -2.19 -1.20
CA GLU A 290 -31.53 -3.26 -0.20
C GLU A 290 -30.39 -4.25 -0.52
N SER A 291 -29.67 -4.06 -1.65
CA SER A 291 -28.52 -4.88 -2.03
C SER A 291 -27.30 -4.61 -1.15
N GLN A 292 -26.48 -5.64 -0.91
CA GLN A 292 -25.16 -5.46 -0.30
C GLN A 292 -24.25 -4.60 -1.19
N ASN A 293 -24.32 -4.78 -2.51
CA ASN A 293 -23.45 -4.10 -3.47
C ASN A 293 -24.28 -3.45 -4.58
N PRO A 294 -25.01 -2.34 -4.29
CA PRO A 294 -25.83 -1.68 -5.30
C PRO A 294 -24.97 -0.91 -6.30
N VAL A 295 -25.55 -0.67 -7.49
CA VAL A 295 -24.98 0.21 -8.49
C VAL A 295 -25.65 1.56 -8.38
N ALA A 296 -24.86 2.60 -8.10
CA ALA A 296 -25.31 3.99 -8.08
C ALA A 296 -25.13 4.63 -9.46
N THR A 297 -26.11 5.46 -9.86
CA THR A 297 -26.04 6.27 -11.10
C THR A 297 -26.50 7.70 -10.78
N PRO A 298 -25.60 8.57 -10.31
CA PRO A 298 -25.94 9.96 -9.99
C PRO A 298 -26.43 10.75 -11.21
N THR A 299 -27.43 11.61 -11.01
CA THR A 299 -28.09 12.39 -12.07
C THR A 299 -27.77 13.88 -12.04
N GLU A 300 -27.02 14.34 -11.03
CA GLU A 300 -26.59 15.72 -10.87
C GLU A 300 -25.11 15.78 -10.55
N ALA A 301 -24.40 16.79 -11.07
CA ALA A 301 -22.98 17.01 -10.75
C ALA A 301 -22.83 17.63 -9.36
N GLY A 302 -21.77 17.24 -8.64
CA GLY A 302 -21.46 17.68 -7.29
C GLY A 302 -21.10 16.52 -6.39
N GLU A 303 -20.96 16.78 -5.09
CA GLU A 303 -20.71 15.74 -4.11
C GLU A 303 -22.02 15.02 -3.75
N VAL A 304 -22.01 13.69 -3.85
CA VAL A 304 -23.12 12.82 -3.45
C VAL A 304 -22.60 11.89 -2.34
N THR A 305 -23.24 11.92 -1.19
CA THR A 305 -22.93 11.01 -0.08
C THR A 305 -23.94 9.87 -0.07
N PHE A 306 -23.44 8.65 -0.20
CA PHE A 306 -24.22 7.43 -0.03
C PHE A 306 -24.00 6.91 1.39
N THR A 307 -25.08 6.58 2.06
CA THR A 307 -25.06 6.00 3.41
C THR A 307 -25.80 4.68 3.39
N VAL A 308 -25.17 3.64 3.93
CA VAL A 308 -25.82 2.36 4.19
C VAL A 308 -26.08 2.21 5.67
N THR A 309 -27.27 1.74 6.02
CA THR A 309 -27.59 1.18 7.34
C THR A 309 -27.52 -0.34 7.20
N VAL A 310 -26.66 -0.98 7.96
CA VAL A 310 -26.57 -2.44 8.09
C VAL A 310 -27.25 -2.84 9.39
N ASP A 311 -28.15 -3.82 9.33
CA ASP A 311 -28.92 -4.33 10.47
C ASP A 311 -28.73 -5.85 10.56
N ASP A 312 -28.32 -6.35 11.72
CA ASP A 312 -28.11 -7.78 11.99
C ASP A 312 -29.27 -8.42 12.78
N GLY A 313 -30.36 -7.66 12.97
CA GLY A 313 -31.53 -8.06 13.74
C GLY A 313 -31.42 -7.79 15.25
N LEU A 314 -30.26 -7.38 15.77
CA LEU A 314 -30.04 -6.97 17.15
C LEU A 314 -29.50 -5.53 17.24
N GLU A 315 -28.60 -5.16 16.33
CA GLU A 315 -27.94 -3.88 16.27
C GLU A 315 -27.96 -3.33 14.84
N THR A 316 -27.77 -2.02 14.72
CA THR A 316 -27.62 -1.34 13.42
C THR A 316 -26.36 -0.48 13.42
N VAL A 317 -25.66 -0.44 12.30
CA VAL A 317 -24.51 0.46 12.09
C VAL A 317 -24.67 1.19 10.75
N GLU A 318 -24.13 2.40 10.67
CA GLU A 318 -24.11 3.18 9.44
C GLU A 318 -22.70 3.35 8.94
N ALA A 319 -22.51 3.23 7.62
CA ALA A 319 -21.30 3.62 6.91
C ALA A 319 -21.65 4.58 5.77
N SER A 320 -20.74 5.49 5.42
CA SER A 320 -20.98 6.48 4.36
C SER A 320 -19.74 6.65 3.49
N VAL A 321 -19.99 6.89 2.19
CA VAL A 321 -18.98 7.26 1.21
C VAL A 321 -19.45 8.49 0.43
N THR A 322 -18.55 9.39 0.11
CA THR A 322 -18.86 10.58 -0.72
C THR A 322 -18.17 10.45 -2.05
N ILE A 323 -18.96 10.52 -3.14
CA ILE A 323 -18.50 10.46 -4.53
C ILE A 323 -18.59 11.86 -5.14
N LEU A 324 -17.50 12.31 -5.77
CA LEU A 324 -17.50 13.54 -6.54
C LEU A 324 -17.95 13.27 -7.99
N VAL A 325 -19.14 13.71 -8.33
CA VAL A 325 -19.71 13.60 -9.68
C VAL A 325 -19.33 14.83 -10.49
N LYS A 326 -18.53 14.65 -11.52
CA LYS A 326 -18.07 15.71 -12.43
C LYS A 326 -18.94 15.76 -13.68
N ASP A 327 -19.26 16.96 -14.14
CA ASP A 327 -19.85 17.15 -15.48
C ASP A 327 -18.76 17.01 -16.55
N CYS A 328 -18.43 15.76 -16.90
CA CYS A 328 -17.43 15.47 -17.92
C CYS A 328 -17.92 15.77 -19.36
N ILE A 329 -19.21 16.13 -19.51
CA ILE A 329 -19.79 16.56 -20.81
C ILE A 329 -19.58 18.07 -21.00
N SER A 330 -19.28 18.80 -19.92
CA SER A 330 -18.77 20.14 -20.11
C SER A 330 -17.49 20.01 -20.91
N VAL A 331 -17.57 20.34 -22.20
CA VAL A 331 -16.43 20.83 -22.96
C VAL A 331 -15.75 21.79 -21.98
N GLU A 332 -14.55 21.46 -21.48
CA GLU A 332 -13.71 22.35 -20.69
C GLU A 332 -13.91 23.75 -21.23
N GLU A 333 -14.10 24.76 -20.38
CA GLU A 333 -14.31 26.14 -20.83
C GLU A 333 -13.15 26.45 -21.76
N ASN A 334 -13.46 26.27 -23.02
CA ASN A 334 -12.53 26.06 -24.09
C ASN A 334 -11.66 27.30 -24.13
N ILE A 335 -10.34 27.15 -24.12
CA ILE A 335 -9.35 28.17 -24.44
C ILE A 335 -9.88 29.07 -25.57
N LEU A 336 -10.79 28.55 -26.40
CA LEU A 336 -11.44 29.20 -27.51
C LEU A 336 -12.48 30.25 -27.10
N ASN A 337 -12.98 30.33 -25.87
CA ASN A 337 -14.02 31.29 -25.48
C ASN A 337 -13.57 32.76 -25.63
N ASN A 338 -12.28 33.01 -25.63
CA ASN A 338 -11.69 34.34 -25.82
C ASN A 338 -10.71 34.40 -26.99
N VAL A 339 -10.81 33.47 -27.96
CA VAL A 339 -9.95 33.44 -29.16
C VAL A 339 -10.77 33.72 -30.37
N SER A 340 -10.32 34.66 -31.18
CA SER A 340 -10.86 34.87 -32.52
C SER A 340 -9.79 34.66 -33.60
N ILE A 341 -10.12 33.83 -34.60
CA ILE A 341 -9.26 33.58 -35.77
C ILE A 341 -9.98 34.06 -37.00
N TYR A 342 -9.42 35.07 -37.66
CA TYR A 342 -10.00 35.68 -38.83
C TYR A 342 -8.93 36.22 -39.81
N PRO A 343 -9.28 36.39 -41.10
CA PRO A 343 -10.50 35.94 -41.78
C PRO A 343 -10.52 34.40 -41.88
N ASN A 344 -11.70 33.81 -41.88
CA ASN A 344 -11.92 32.41 -42.21
C ASN A 344 -13.16 32.31 -43.09
N PRO A 345 -13.05 32.03 -44.40
CA PRO A 345 -11.85 31.62 -45.15
C PRO A 345 -10.74 32.68 -45.20
N ALA A 346 -9.49 32.18 -45.15
CA ALA A 346 -8.28 32.97 -45.28
C ALA A 346 -7.82 33.09 -46.73
N GLU A 347 -7.19 34.22 -47.09
CA GLU A 347 -6.45 34.37 -48.34
C GLU A 347 -4.94 34.30 -48.07
N ASP A 348 -4.28 35.40 -47.71
CA ASP A 348 -2.84 35.45 -47.52
C ASP A 348 -2.41 35.34 -46.07
N PHE A 349 -3.32 35.48 -45.10
CA PHE A 349 -3.01 35.43 -43.67
C PHE A 349 -4.26 35.15 -42.84
N ILE A 350 -4.02 34.77 -41.60
CA ILE A 350 -5.00 34.81 -40.48
C ILE A 350 -4.47 35.69 -39.36
N MET A 351 -5.36 36.29 -38.63
CA MET A 351 -5.12 36.93 -37.36
C MET A 351 -5.63 36.03 -36.24
N ILE A 352 -4.84 35.84 -35.25
CA ILE A 352 -5.23 35.17 -34.00
C ILE A 352 -5.22 36.26 -32.92
N ASN A 353 -6.38 36.51 -32.33
CA ASN A 353 -6.51 37.46 -31.23
C ASN A 353 -6.92 36.71 -29.97
N SER A 354 -6.05 36.73 -28.96
CA SER A 354 -6.28 36.13 -27.67
C SER A 354 -5.35 36.74 -26.63
N GLU A 355 -5.85 36.86 -25.40
CA GLU A 355 -5.05 37.29 -24.24
C GLU A 355 -4.47 36.08 -23.47
N ASN A 356 -5.01 34.87 -23.73
CA ASN A 356 -4.69 33.68 -22.91
C ASN A 356 -3.91 32.61 -23.69
N VAL A 357 -3.79 32.70 -25.01
CA VAL A 357 -3.02 31.75 -25.81
C VAL A 357 -1.56 32.18 -25.87
N GLU A 358 -0.63 31.29 -25.55
CA GLU A 358 0.81 31.56 -25.55
C GLU A 358 1.46 31.19 -26.89
N PHE A 359 0.96 30.14 -27.53
CA PHE A 359 1.56 29.58 -28.72
C PHE A 359 0.50 28.97 -29.67
N ALA A 360 0.71 29.08 -30.97
CA ALA A 360 -0.16 28.50 -32.00
C ALA A 360 0.66 27.77 -33.06
N GLU A 361 0.15 26.63 -33.50
CA GLU A 361 0.64 25.86 -34.64
C GLU A 361 -0.42 25.77 -35.73
N VAL A 362 -0.05 25.99 -36.96
CA VAL A 362 -0.89 25.68 -38.11
C VAL A 362 -0.51 24.31 -38.65
N ILE A 363 -1.46 23.39 -38.66
CA ILE A 363 -1.25 22.00 -39.06
C ILE A 363 -2.10 21.65 -40.28
N ASP A 364 -1.61 20.77 -41.13
CA ASP A 364 -2.38 20.27 -42.27
C ASP A 364 -3.35 19.14 -41.85
N ILE A 365 -4.11 18.61 -42.82
CA ILE A 365 -5.06 17.50 -42.58
C ILE A 365 -4.42 16.20 -42.17
N TYR A 366 -3.10 16.07 -42.24
CA TYR A 366 -2.32 14.89 -41.82
C TYR A 366 -1.67 15.10 -40.41
N GLY A 367 -1.94 16.27 -39.79
CA GLY A 367 -1.39 16.62 -38.49
C GLY A 367 0.04 17.14 -38.52
N ARG A 368 0.63 17.42 -39.69
CA ARG A 368 1.98 17.96 -39.82
C ARG A 368 1.97 19.47 -39.54
N VAL A 369 2.86 19.95 -38.69
CA VAL A 369 3.04 21.37 -38.41
C VAL A 369 3.64 22.05 -39.65
N ILE A 370 2.93 23.03 -40.20
CA ILE A 370 3.36 23.84 -41.34
C ILE A 370 4.09 25.10 -40.87
N THR A 371 3.56 25.76 -39.85
CA THR A 371 4.19 26.90 -39.18
C THR A 371 3.72 27.00 -37.75
N ALA A 372 4.52 27.68 -36.92
CA ALA A 372 4.22 27.91 -35.52
C ALA A 372 4.63 29.32 -35.10
N SER A 373 3.93 29.92 -34.15
CA SER A 373 4.19 31.28 -33.67
C SER A 373 3.79 31.45 -32.21
N GLU A 374 4.55 32.26 -31.50
CA GLU A 374 4.13 32.80 -30.20
C GLU A 374 2.98 33.78 -30.41
N ILE A 375 2.02 33.76 -29.51
CA ILE A 375 0.82 34.63 -29.56
C ILE A 375 0.97 35.67 -28.44
N ASN A 376 0.90 36.94 -28.87
CA ASN A 376 0.94 38.10 -27.98
C ASN A 376 -0.19 39.04 -28.35
N GLY A 377 -1.37 38.80 -27.78
CA GLY A 377 -2.57 39.54 -28.17
C GLY A 377 -2.95 39.25 -29.61
N GLU A 378 -3.02 40.29 -30.46
CA GLU A 378 -3.33 40.14 -31.90
C GLU A 378 -2.08 39.76 -32.69
N THR A 379 -2.01 38.52 -33.19
CA THR A 379 -0.83 37.99 -33.91
C THR A 379 -1.23 37.55 -35.33
N ARG A 380 -0.44 37.99 -36.33
CA ARG A 380 -0.62 37.64 -37.72
C ARG A 380 0.18 36.41 -38.11
N ILE A 381 -0.48 35.41 -38.69
CA ILE A 381 0.13 34.23 -39.32
C ILE A 381 0.04 34.37 -40.86
N ASP A 382 1.20 34.34 -41.51
CA ASP A 382 1.29 34.39 -42.97
C ASP A 382 0.94 33.03 -43.60
N MET A 383 -0.07 33.01 -44.46
CA MET A 383 -0.52 31.81 -45.18
C MET A 383 -0.34 31.94 -46.71
N SER A 384 0.33 32.99 -47.19
CA SER A 384 0.49 33.30 -48.63
C SER A 384 1.11 32.15 -49.45
N ASN A 385 1.98 31.35 -48.82
CA ASN A 385 2.65 30.19 -49.42
C ASN A 385 1.93 28.86 -49.19
N PHE A 386 0.74 28.87 -48.56
CA PHE A 386 0.00 27.64 -48.29
C PHE A 386 -0.90 27.33 -49.49
N ALA A 387 -1.02 26.03 -49.79
CA ALA A 387 -1.95 25.57 -50.79
C ALA A 387 -3.39 25.78 -50.33
N ASN A 388 -4.33 26.01 -51.31
CA ASN A 388 -5.74 26.08 -50.98
C ASN A 388 -6.21 24.77 -50.33
N GLY A 389 -6.96 24.86 -49.24
CA GLY A 389 -7.38 23.67 -48.50
C GLY A 389 -7.80 23.94 -47.06
N ILE A 390 -7.94 22.87 -46.33
CA ILE A 390 -8.28 22.88 -44.88
C ILE A 390 -7.02 22.78 -44.06
N TYR A 391 -6.89 23.65 -43.08
CA TYR A 391 -5.88 23.66 -42.07
C TYR A 391 -6.54 23.69 -40.69
N TYR A 392 -5.77 23.32 -39.67
CA TYR A 392 -6.19 23.43 -38.29
C TYR A 392 -5.15 24.27 -37.52
N VAL A 393 -5.65 25.21 -36.73
CA VAL A 393 -4.83 25.98 -35.80
C VAL A 393 -4.95 25.34 -34.44
N ARG A 394 -3.85 24.78 -33.96
CA ARG A 394 -3.73 24.24 -32.62
C ARG A 394 -3.19 25.35 -31.72
N LEU A 395 -3.92 25.65 -30.67
CA LEU A 395 -3.65 26.71 -29.72
C LEU A 395 -3.19 26.07 -28.40
N HIS A 396 -2.19 26.64 -27.77
CA HIS A 396 -1.61 26.18 -26.49
C HIS A 396 -1.73 27.29 -25.46
N SER A 397 -2.21 26.92 -24.23
CA SER A 397 -2.34 27.83 -23.12
C SER A 397 -2.25 27.00 -21.80
N ASN A 398 -1.33 27.35 -20.90
CA ASN A 398 -1.20 26.71 -19.58
C ASN A 398 -1.17 25.17 -19.58
N GLY A 399 -0.56 24.57 -20.63
CA GLY A 399 -0.49 23.12 -20.78
C GLY A 399 -1.70 22.47 -21.45
N GLU A 400 -2.76 23.21 -21.73
CA GLU A 400 -3.94 22.78 -22.47
C GLU A 400 -3.81 23.06 -23.95
N THR A 401 -4.58 22.35 -24.79
CA THR A 401 -4.60 22.54 -26.23
C THR A 401 -6.03 22.62 -26.79
N ALA A 402 -6.27 23.53 -27.70
CA ALA A 402 -7.51 23.59 -28.47
C ALA A 402 -7.21 23.64 -29.97
N VAL A 403 -8.19 23.25 -30.80
CA VAL A 403 -8.00 23.19 -32.24
C VAL A 403 -9.16 23.88 -32.95
N GLN A 404 -8.85 24.82 -33.84
CA GLN A 404 -9.84 25.50 -34.68
C GLN A 404 -9.55 25.28 -36.15
N LYS A 405 -10.61 24.98 -36.95
CA LYS A 405 -10.52 24.79 -38.38
C LYS A 405 -10.43 26.14 -39.12
N VAL A 406 -9.48 26.20 -40.05
CA VAL A 406 -9.32 27.33 -40.98
C VAL A 406 -9.37 26.83 -42.42
N VAL A 407 -10.07 27.56 -43.29
CA VAL A 407 -10.12 27.27 -44.72
C VAL A 407 -9.27 28.32 -45.46
N LYS A 408 -8.32 27.87 -46.29
CA LYS A 408 -7.48 28.69 -47.16
C LYS A 408 -8.04 28.65 -48.58
N ASN A 409 -8.36 29.82 -49.15
CA ASN A 409 -8.82 29.98 -50.54
C ASN A 409 -7.67 30.33 -51.49
#